data_5195ca83367e21a2b963976ddf2e8555
#
_entry.id   5195ca83367e21a2b963976ddf2e8555
#
_cell.length_a   1.000
_cell.length_b   1.000
_cell.length_c   1.000
_cell.angle_alpha   90.00
_cell.angle_beta   90.00
_cell.angle_gamma   90.00
#
_symmetry.space_group_name_H-M   'P 1'
#
loop_
_entity.id
_entity.type
_entity.pdbx_description
1 polymer ?
#
loop_
_entity_poly.entity_id
_entity_poly.type
_entity_poly.pdbx_seq_one_letter_code
_entity_poly.pdbx_strand_id
1 'polypeptide(L)'
;RSTLFPYTTLFRSTNLLGGVITLVIAIGVGLFSERMLTMFNISGESLRRGWEHLILLMIFIPVMMTANITSGFLQGSGDVRIPAVASFANLSVRLVGTYLMANTFIDFRSVYASMPFAWITGCLVVLLRYRSGRWRGAKLV
;
A
#
# COMPACT_ATOMS: atom_id res chain seq x y z
N ARG A 1 23.88 -9.65 -20.21
CA ARG A 1 23.76 -8.30 -19.57
C ARG A 1 22.73 -7.38 -20.24
N SER A 2 22.38 -7.60 -21.51
CA SER A 2 21.48 -6.73 -22.30
C SER A 2 19.98 -6.93 -22.04
N THR A 3 19.56 -8.05 -21.49
CA THR A 3 18.13 -8.37 -21.28
C THR A 3 17.51 -7.76 -20.01
N LEU A 4 18.31 -7.25 -19.09
CA LEU A 4 17.83 -6.68 -17.83
C LEU A 4 17.51 -5.17 -17.92
N PHE A 5 18.07 -4.49 -18.91
CA PHE A 5 17.86 -3.04 -19.09
C PHE A 5 16.38 -2.65 -19.34
N PRO A 6 15.60 -3.40 -20.14
CA PRO A 6 14.19 -3.04 -20.34
C PRO A 6 13.33 -3.23 -19.07
N TYR A 7 13.64 -4.21 -18.22
CA TYR A 7 12.83 -4.46 -17.02
C TYR A 7 12.96 -3.38 -15.95
N THR A 8 14.16 -2.82 -15.76
CA THR A 8 14.38 -1.75 -14.78
C THR A 8 13.80 -0.41 -15.25
N THR A 9 13.87 -0.10 -16.53
CA THR A 9 13.21 1.07 -17.13
C THR A 9 11.70 0.93 -17.09
N LEU A 10 11.17 -0.24 -17.43
CA LEU A 10 9.73 -0.51 -17.37
C LEU A 10 9.22 -0.38 -15.93
N PHE A 11 9.90 -0.97 -14.95
CA PHE A 11 9.57 -0.84 -13.54
C PHE A 11 9.54 0.62 -13.08
N ARG A 12 10.55 1.41 -13.47
CA ARG A 12 10.65 2.81 -13.11
C ARG A 12 9.53 3.64 -13.76
N SER A 13 9.24 3.43 -15.05
CA SER A 13 8.17 4.13 -15.75
C SER A 13 6.79 3.77 -15.20
N THR A 14 6.55 2.50 -14.87
CA THR A 14 5.30 2.05 -14.26
C THR A 14 5.08 2.66 -12.88
N ASN A 15 6.13 2.72 -12.04
CA ASN A 15 6.05 3.40 -10.74
C ASN A 15 5.78 4.89 -10.88
N LEU A 16 6.41 5.56 -11.85
CA LEU A 16 6.22 7.00 -12.08
C LEU A 16 4.79 7.27 -12.59
N LEU A 17 4.36 6.54 -13.61
CA LEU A 17 3.01 6.68 -14.17
C LEU A 17 1.94 6.40 -13.12
N GLY A 18 2.10 5.28 -12.41
CA GLY A 18 1.21 4.90 -11.34
C GLY A 18 1.20 5.91 -10.21
N GLY A 19 2.36 6.45 -9.83
CA GLY A 19 2.47 7.51 -8.82
C GLY A 19 1.71 8.78 -9.23
N VAL A 20 1.84 9.21 -10.50
CA VAL A 20 1.11 10.36 -11.03
C VAL A 20 -0.40 10.12 -11.00
N ILE A 21 -0.86 8.97 -11.52
CA ILE A 21 -2.28 8.63 -11.52
C ILE A 21 -2.84 8.59 -10.09
N THR A 22 -2.11 7.96 -9.18
CA THR A 22 -2.53 7.86 -7.78
C THR A 22 -2.57 9.23 -7.11
N LEU A 23 -1.62 10.10 -7.39
CA LEU A 23 -1.59 11.47 -6.87
C LEU A 23 -2.82 12.27 -7.36
N VAL A 24 -3.14 12.18 -8.66
CA VAL A 24 -4.31 12.85 -9.23
C VAL A 24 -5.60 12.35 -8.56
N ILE A 25 -5.74 11.03 -8.40
CA ILE A 25 -6.91 10.44 -7.72
C ILE A 25 -6.96 10.87 -6.25
N ALA A 26 -5.84 10.85 -5.54
CA ALA A 26 -5.77 11.28 -4.14
C ALA A 26 -6.19 12.75 -3.97
N ILE A 27 -5.71 13.64 -4.83
CA ILE A 27 -6.12 15.05 -4.84
C ILE A 27 -7.63 15.16 -5.12
N GLY A 28 -8.14 14.44 -6.13
CA GLY A 28 -9.56 14.44 -6.46
C GLY A 28 -10.42 13.96 -5.29
N VAL A 29 -10.07 12.83 -4.67
CA VAL A 29 -10.76 12.31 -3.49
C VAL A 29 -10.66 13.30 -2.33
N GLY A 30 -9.50 13.93 -2.10
CA GLY A 30 -9.33 14.94 -1.06
C GLY A 30 -10.24 16.15 -1.22
N LEU A 31 -10.33 16.69 -2.43
CA LEU A 31 -11.16 17.85 -2.73
C LEU A 31 -12.67 17.56 -2.63
N PHE A 32 -13.07 16.33 -2.95
CA PHE A 32 -14.48 15.93 -2.98
C PHE A 32 -14.90 15.05 -1.81
N SER A 33 -13.98 14.74 -0.87
CA SER A 33 -14.20 13.79 0.23
C SER A 33 -15.42 14.12 1.08
N GLU A 34 -15.61 15.38 1.44
CA GLU A 34 -16.75 15.82 2.26
C GLU A 34 -18.08 15.63 1.52
N ARG A 35 -18.13 16.01 0.23
CA ARG A 35 -19.31 15.80 -0.60
C ARG A 35 -19.62 14.32 -0.82
N MET A 36 -18.58 13.51 -1.04
CA MET A 36 -18.75 12.06 -1.18
C MET A 36 -19.30 11.43 0.11
N LEU A 37 -18.77 11.79 1.26
CA LEU A 37 -19.24 11.26 2.55
C LEU A 37 -20.68 11.70 2.86
N THR A 38 -21.05 12.94 2.54
CA THR A 38 -22.42 13.43 2.73
C THR A 38 -23.41 12.75 1.78
N MET A 39 -23.01 12.37 0.56
CA MET A 39 -23.86 11.58 -0.35
C MET A 39 -24.22 10.20 0.23
N PHE A 40 -23.37 9.62 1.06
CA PHE A 40 -23.66 8.38 1.80
C PHE A 40 -24.44 8.62 3.09
N ASN A 41 -25.01 9.81 3.27
CA ASN A 41 -25.79 10.20 4.46
C ASN A 41 -24.98 10.14 5.76
N ILE A 42 -23.64 10.27 5.67
CA ILE A 42 -22.75 10.30 6.81
C ILE A 42 -22.69 11.74 7.33
N SER A 43 -23.03 11.94 8.59
CA SER A 43 -23.09 13.26 9.22
C SER A 43 -22.44 13.26 10.61
N GLY A 44 -22.22 14.45 11.14
CA GLY A 44 -21.73 14.64 12.50
C GLY A 44 -20.32 14.08 12.74
N GLU A 45 -20.13 13.36 13.83
CA GLU A 45 -18.83 12.81 14.22
C GLU A 45 -18.35 11.72 13.29
N SER A 46 -19.24 10.95 12.68
CA SER A 46 -18.91 9.94 11.69
C SER A 46 -18.29 10.56 10.44
N LEU A 47 -18.75 11.73 10.01
CA LEU A 47 -18.19 12.47 8.89
C LEU A 47 -16.74 12.89 9.19
N ARG A 48 -16.48 13.43 10.39
CA ARG A 48 -15.14 13.83 10.82
C ARG A 48 -14.18 12.64 10.87
N ARG A 49 -14.61 11.52 11.42
CA ARG A 49 -13.82 10.27 11.49
C ARG A 49 -13.55 9.69 10.10
N GLY A 50 -14.52 9.71 9.22
CA GLY A 50 -14.36 9.29 7.82
C GLY A 50 -13.35 10.16 7.08
N TRP A 51 -13.38 11.46 7.30
CA TRP A 51 -12.44 12.40 6.70
C TRP A 51 -11.00 12.21 7.23
N GLU A 52 -10.82 12.04 8.55
CA GLU A 52 -9.53 11.70 9.16
C GLU A 52 -8.94 10.42 8.55
N HIS A 53 -9.77 9.41 8.35
CA HIS A 53 -9.37 8.15 7.72
C HIS A 53 -8.95 8.33 6.26
N LEU A 54 -9.72 9.09 5.48
CA LEU A 54 -9.39 9.37 4.08
C LEU A 54 -8.06 10.12 3.94
N ILE A 55 -7.78 11.11 4.78
CA ILE A 55 -6.48 11.82 4.78
C ILE A 55 -5.34 10.85 5.07
N LEU A 56 -5.49 9.99 6.08
CA LEU A 56 -4.49 8.99 6.40
C LEU A 56 -4.23 8.06 5.20
N LEU A 57 -5.29 7.60 4.54
CA LEU A 57 -5.18 6.78 3.32
C LEU A 57 -4.41 7.52 2.24
N MET A 58 -4.72 8.79 1.97
CA MET A 58 -4.05 9.58 0.92
C MET A 58 -2.55 9.71 1.16
N ILE A 59 -2.14 9.93 2.41
CA ILE A 59 -0.72 10.06 2.76
C ILE A 59 0.03 8.74 2.49
N PHE A 60 -0.59 7.58 2.77
CA PHE A 60 0.05 6.27 2.66
C PHE A 60 -0.23 5.51 1.36
N ILE A 61 -1.14 6.02 0.52
CA ILE A 61 -1.44 5.43 -0.81
C ILE A 61 -0.19 5.25 -1.69
N PRO A 62 0.78 6.19 -1.76
CA PRO A 62 1.99 6.00 -2.55
C PRO A 62 2.84 4.83 -2.06
N VAL A 63 2.87 4.58 -0.73
CA VAL A 63 3.59 3.44 -0.14
C VAL A 63 2.92 2.13 -0.57
N MET A 64 1.61 2.05 -0.44
CA MET A 64 0.82 0.89 -0.84
C MET A 64 0.99 0.62 -2.34
N MET A 65 0.95 1.66 -3.16
CA MET A 65 1.11 1.54 -4.60
C MET A 65 2.49 1.00 -4.99
N THR A 66 3.56 1.55 -4.40
CA THR A 66 4.92 1.07 -4.63
C THR A 66 5.05 -0.40 -4.25
N ALA A 67 4.44 -0.82 -3.14
CA ALA A 67 4.40 -2.22 -2.72
C ALA A 67 3.69 -3.11 -3.74
N ASN A 68 2.55 -2.68 -4.26
CA ASN A 68 1.76 -3.45 -5.24
C ASN A 68 2.50 -3.58 -6.58
N ILE A 69 3.08 -2.50 -7.11
CA ILE A 69 3.86 -2.52 -8.35
C ILE A 69 5.09 -3.42 -8.19
N THR A 70 5.81 -3.30 -7.07
CA THR A 70 6.97 -4.14 -6.80
C THR A 70 6.58 -5.61 -6.66
N SER A 71 5.46 -5.90 -5.98
CA SER A 71 4.90 -7.26 -5.89
C SER A 71 4.54 -7.82 -7.25
N GLY A 72 3.84 -7.06 -8.09
CA GLY A 72 3.49 -7.47 -9.45
C GLY A 72 4.73 -7.73 -10.31
N PHE A 73 5.76 -6.90 -10.18
CA PHE A 73 7.03 -7.11 -10.86
C PHE A 73 7.72 -8.41 -10.41
N LEU A 74 7.77 -8.69 -9.12
CA LEU A 74 8.35 -9.93 -8.58
C LEU A 74 7.56 -11.16 -9.04
N GLN A 75 6.23 -11.08 -9.04
CA GLN A 75 5.36 -12.16 -9.55
C GLN A 75 5.61 -12.41 -11.05
N GLY A 76 5.66 -11.35 -11.85
CA GLY A 76 5.96 -11.46 -13.29
C GLY A 76 7.36 -11.99 -13.59
N SER A 77 8.31 -11.85 -12.66
CA SER A 77 9.66 -12.43 -12.78
C SER A 77 9.77 -13.87 -12.24
N GLY A 78 8.65 -14.48 -11.82
CA GLY A 78 8.59 -15.85 -11.29
C GLY A 78 8.83 -15.97 -9.78
N ASP A 79 9.10 -14.86 -9.08
CA ASP A 79 9.30 -14.85 -7.63
C ASP A 79 7.96 -14.57 -6.90
N VAL A 80 7.05 -15.54 -6.94
CA VAL A 80 5.70 -15.43 -6.35
C VAL A 80 5.69 -15.61 -4.83
N ARG A 81 6.73 -16.22 -4.26
CA ARG A 81 6.78 -16.54 -2.83
C ARG A 81 6.90 -15.28 -1.96
N ILE A 82 7.73 -14.33 -2.37
CA ILE A 82 7.98 -13.13 -1.58
C ILE A 82 6.78 -12.19 -1.51
N PRO A 83 6.07 -11.89 -2.61
CA PRO A 83 4.80 -11.19 -2.54
C PRO A 83 3.76 -11.85 -1.63
N ALA A 84 3.68 -13.18 -1.63
CA ALA A 84 2.81 -13.92 -0.72
C ALA A 84 3.22 -13.73 0.76
N VAL A 85 4.51 -13.84 1.07
CA VAL A 85 5.06 -13.57 2.41
C VAL A 85 4.80 -12.12 2.81
N ALA A 86 4.98 -11.16 1.91
CA ALA A 86 4.71 -9.75 2.18
C ALA A 86 3.23 -9.49 2.50
N SER A 87 2.31 -10.13 1.77
CA SER A 87 0.87 -10.04 2.04
C SER A 87 0.52 -10.65 3.40
N PHE A 88 1.11 -11.79 3.74
CA PHE A 88 0.91 -12.43 5.04
C PHE A 88 1.46 -11.57 6.19
N ALA A 89 2.67 -11.02 6.04
CA ALA A 89 3.26 -10.10 7.01
C ALA A 89 2.41 -8.83 7.20
N ASN A 90 1.92 -8.25 6.10
CA ASN A 90 1.02 -7.11 6.13
C ASN A 90 -0.25 -7.41 6.94
N LEU A 91 -0.90 -8.54 6.67
CA LEU A 91 -2.10 -8.96 7.39
C LEU A 91 -1.81 -9.21 8.88
N SER A 92 -0.71 -9.89 9.21
CA SER A 92 -0.30 -10.16 10.58
C SER A 92 -0.06 -8.87 11.37
N VAL A 93 0.70 -7.93 10.80
CA VAL A 93 0.95 -6.61 11.42
C VAL A 93 -0.35 -5.84 11.62
N ARG A 94 -1.27 -5.90 10.66
CA ARG A 94 -2.58 -5.25 10.77
C ARG A 94 -3.40 -5.84 11.92
N LEU A 95 -3.48 -7.16 12.04
CA LEU A 95 -4.23 -7.83 13.10
C LEU A 95 -3.62 -7.55 14.48
N VAL A 96 -2.31 -7.78 14.62
CA VAL A 96 -1.60 -7.53 15.89
C VAL A 96 -1.64 -6.05 16.25
N GLY A 97 -1.39 -5.16 15.29
CA GLY A 97 -1.43 -3.72 15.50
C GLY A 97 -2.82 -3.24 15.95
N THR A 98 -3.87 -3.73 15.30
CA THR A 98 -5.25 -3.41 15.72
C THR A 98 -5.54 -3.90 17.13
N TYR A 99 -5.13 -5.13 17.47
CA TYR A 99 -5.33 -5.70 18.80
C TYR A 99 -4.60 -4.91 19.89
N LEU A 100 -3.33 -4.58 19.65
CA LEU A 100 -2.52 -3.81 20.62
C LEU A 100 -3.06 -2.39 20.80
N MET A 101 -3.43 -1.73 19.70
CA MET A 101 -3.97 -0.37 19.75
C MET A 101 -5.37 -0.33 20.36
N ALA A 102 -6.22 -1.34 20.13
CA ALA A 102 -7.53 -1.44 20.75
C ALA A 102 -7.46 -1.57 22.27
N ASN A 103 -6.43 -2.21 22.79
CA ASN A 103 -6.20 -2.31 24.23
C ASN A 103 -5.63 -1.00 24.84
N THR A 104 -4.98 -0.15 24.04
CA THR A 104 -4.37 1.11 24.51
C THR A 104 -5.30 2.30 24.27
N PHE A 105 -5.96 2.33 23.13
CA PHE A 105 -6.93 3.36 22.73
C PHE A 105 -8.28 2.67 22.54
N ILE A 106 -9.19 2.83 23.50
CA ILE A 106 -10.56 2.30 23.43
C ILE A 106 -11.36 3.13 22.39
N ASP A 107 -10.85 3.23 21.17
CA ASP A 107 -11.51 3.98 20.10
C ASP A 107 -11.33 3.30 18.75
N PHE A 108 -12.29 3.52 17.86
CA PHE A 108 -12.30 3.08 16.46
C PHE A 108 -11.02 3.49 15.69
N ARG A 109 -10.29 4.49 16.17
CA ARG A 109 -9.01 4.94 15.61
C ARG A 109 -7.95 3.85 15.54
N SER A 110 -7.98 2.88 16.44
CA SER A 110 -7.04 1.75 16.46
C SER A 110 -7.09 0.92 15.17
N VAL A 111 -8.25 0.81 14.54
CA VAL A 111 -8.46 0.00 13.33
C VAL A 111 -7.74 0.62 12.14
N TYR A 112 -7.91 1.93 11.91
CA TYR A 112 -7.29 2.57 10.76
C TYR A 112 -5.84 3.02 11.01
N ALA A 113 -5.45 3.27 12.27
CA ALA A 113 -4.07 3.61 12.61
C ALA A 113 -3.09 2.44 12.39
N SER A 114 -3.54 1.19 12.46
CA SER A 114 -2.71 0.01 12.19
C SER A 114 -2.39 -0.20 10.69
N MET A 115 -3.20 0.36 9.78
CA MET A 115 -3.03 0.17 8.34
C MET A 115 -1.69 0.69 7.78
N PRO A 116 -1.22 1.91 8.13
CA PRO A 116 0.06 2.41 7.65
C PRO A 116 1.24 1.50 8.00
N PHE A 117 1.25 0.98 9.23
CA PHE A 117 2.32 0.07 9.68
C PHE A 117 2.33 -1.23 8.87
N ALA A 118 1.14 -1.77 8.57
CA ALA A 118 1.01 -2.96 7.75
C ALA A 118 1.50 -2.70 6.30
N TRP A 119 1.16 -1.56 5.71
CA TRP A 119 1.60 -1.19 4.35
C TRP A 119 3.11 -0.95 4.28
N ILE A 120 3.68 -0.27 5.26
CA ILE A 120 5.13 -0.07 5.37
C ILE A 120 5.83 -1.42 5.46
N THR A 121 5.33 -2.32 6.31
CA THR A 121 5.91 -3.67 6.47
C THR A 121 5.87 -4.45 5.16
N GLY A 122 4.72 -4.52 4.49
CA GLY A 122 4.59 -5.18 3.19
C GLY A 122 5.51 -4.56 2.13
N CYS A 123 5.57 -3.23 2.08
CA CYS A 123 6.44 -2.50 1.17
C CYS A 123 7.92 -2.81 1.42
N LEU A 124 8.36 -2.82 2.68
CA LEU A 124 9.74 -3.14 3.04
C LEU A 124 10.13 -4.56 2.60
N VAL A 125 9.28 -5.54 2.82
CA VAL A 125 9.56 -6.94 2.43
C VAL A 125 9.81 -7.05 0.92
N VAL A 126 8.92 -6.48 0.09
CA VAL A 126 9.06 -6.57 -1.37
C VAL A 126 10.22 -5.72 -1.89
N LEU A 127 10.46 -4.53 -1.32
CA LEU A 127 11.57 -3.67 -1.73
C LEU A 127 12.94 -4.27 -1.36
N LEU A 128 13.07 -4.87 -0.17
CA LEU A 128 14.30 -5.57 0.23
C LEU A 128 14.60 -6.73 -0.72
N ARG A 129 13.57 -7.48 -1.11
CA ARG A 129 13.73 -8.54 -2.11
C ARG A 129 14.15 -8.00 -3.46
N TYR A 130 13.48 -6.94 -3.92
CA TYR A 130 13.84 -6.29 -5.19
C TYR A 130 15.28 -5.81 -5.19
N ARG A 131 15.72 -5.10 -4.12
CA ARG A 131 17.09 -4.58 -3.97
C ARG A 131 18.15 -5.69 -3.87
N SER A 132 17.82 -6.80 -3.22
CA SER A 132 18.76 -7.94 -3.10
C SER A 132 19.12 -8.58 -4.44
N GLY A 133 18.36 -8.31 -5.49
CA GLY A 133 18.59 -8.87 -6.83
C GLY A 133 18.35 -10.38 -6.96
N ARG A 134 17.96 -11.06 -5.87
CA ARG A 134 17.77 -12.52 -5.83
C ARG A 134 16.61 -13.00 -6.70
N TRP A 135 15.67 -12.13 -7.04
CA TRP A 135 14.57 -12.40 -7.98
C TRP A 135 15.08 -12.78 -9.39
N ARG A 136 16.31 -12.37 -9.76
CA ARG A 136 16.93 -12.67 -11.07
C ARG A 136 17.26 -14.14 -11.26
N GLY A 137 17.35 -14.91 -10.19
CA GLY A 137 17.57 -16.35 -10.20
C GLY A 137 16.28 -17.18 -10.09
N ALA A 138 15.12 -16.54 -9.95
CA ALA A 138 13.84 -17.23 -9.95
C ALA A 138 13.58 -17.81 -11.37
N LYS A 139 13.43 -19.12 -11.45
CA LYS A 139 13.08 -19.77 -12.72
C LYS A 139 11.58 -19.55 -12.94
N LEU A 140 11.24 -19.05 -14.12
CA LEU A 140 9.88 -19.10 -14.61
C LEU A 140 9.47 -20.59 -14.69
N VAL A 141 8.53 -21.00 -13.89
CA VAL A 141 7.92 -22.34 -13.94
C VAL A 141 6.81 -22.31 -14.98
#